data_6faa1786938a0ad1824dc9e4a44620ad
#
_entry.id   6faa1786938a0ad1824dc9e4a44620ad
#
_cell.length_a   1.000
_cell.length_b   1.000
_cell.length_c   1.000
_cell.angle_alpha   90.00
_cell.angle_beta   90.00
_cell.angle_gamma   90.00
#
_symmetry.space_group_name_H-M   'P 1'
#
loop_
_entity.id
_entity.type
_entity.pdbx_description
1 polymer ?
#
loop_
_entity_poly.entity_id
_entity_poly.type
_entity_poly.pdbx_seq_one_letter_code
_entity_poly.pdbx_strand_id
1 'polypeptide(L)'
;WLIKLGGNFNDVGFMGGATNKRCHRPTGGAAVGPEVVKTLYNAVEARKIDLRTDSQVVDLIVKNGAVAGVKVKDEDGKVYEINSKAVVNAAGGFAGNNAMVSKIIPRLKGFATTNHPGATGDGLLLSEKVKAAFVDMDQIQTHPTVVETTGVMVTEAVRGNGAVLINKEGKRFFDELNTRDAVSAAILKQTTGHAYMFFDDDVRKSLKAIEGYIKMPGMVIQGKDLDEVAKNMGVPAANLKATMAQYAKDQAAGKDSCCGRTKMERPLTKAPYYAILVTPAVHHTMGGVKINTKAEVINVDGKVIPGYFAAGEVTGGVHG
;
A
#
# COMPACT_ATOMS: atom_id res chain seq x y z
N TRP A 1 7.52 -15.31 -15.54
CA TRP A 1 8.65 -15.84 -14.76
C TRP A 1 8.16 -16.55 -13.51
N LEU A 2 7.43 -15.93 -12.60
CA LEU A 2 6.91 -16.54 -11.37
C LEU A 2 6.05 -17.79 -11.64
N ILE A 3 5.21 -17.77 -12.66
CA ILE A 3 4.41 -18.97 -13.07
C ILE A 3 5.33 -20.12 -13.47
N LYS A 4 6.44 -19.84 -14.17
CA LYS A 4 7.44 -20.87 -14.53
C LYS A 4 8.17 -21.46 -13.31
N LEU A 5 8.15 -20.73 -12.18
CA LEU A 5 8.66 -21.21 -10.89
C LEU A 5 7.60 -21.94 -10.06
N GLY A 6 6.39 -22.16 -10.59
CA GLY A 6 5.30 -22.87 -9.92
C GLY A 6 4.32 -21.98 -9.19
N GLY A 7 4.41 -20.66 -9.33
CA GLY A 7 3.51 -19.72 -8.66
C GLY A 7 2.12 -19.70 -9.29
N ASN A 8 1.08 -19.56 -8.45
CA ASN A 8 -0.32 -19.47 -8.87
C ASN A 8 -0.76 -18.00 -8.96
N PHE A 9 -0.92 -17.47 -10.19
CA PHE A 9 -1.35 -16.09 -10.47
C PHE A 9 -2.48 -16.07 -11.51
N ASN A 10 -3.43 -17.01 -11.42
CA ASN A 10 -4.40 -17.28 -12.47
C ASN A 10 -5.62 -16.35 -12.44
N ASP A 11 -5.95 -15.74 -11.29
CA ASP A 11 -7.04 -14.79 -11.23
C ASP A 11 -6.58 -13.39 -11.66
N VAL A 12 -7.34 -12.78 -12.58
CA VAL A 12 -7.07 -11.42 -13.04
C VAL A 12 -8.20 -10.50 -12.60
N GLY A 13 -7.90 -9.63 -11.66
CA GLY A 13 -8.83 -8.69 -11.05
C GLY A 13 -8.74 -7.28 -11.60
N PHE A 14 -9.79 -6.49 -11.31
CA PHE A 14 -9.84 -5.05 -11.55
C PHE A 14 -9.43 -4.29 -10.29
N MET A 15 -8.64 -3.23 -10.46
CA MET A 15 -8.26 -2.32 -9.36
C MET A 15 -8.77 -0.91 -9.65
N GLY A 16 -9.06 -0.14 -8.61
CA GLY A 16 -9.42 1.26 -8.74
C GLY A 16 -8.40 2.05 -9.57
N GLY A 17 -8.88 2.91 -10.47
CA GLY A 17 -8.03 3.67 -11.37
C GLY A 17 -7.48 2.89 -12.59
N ALA A 18 -7.66 1.58 -12.65
CA ALA A 18 -7.23 0.79 -13.82
C ALA A 18 -8.29 0.83 -14.94
N THR A 19 -7.86 0.93 -16.19
CA THR A 19 -8.74 0.87 -17.37
C THR A 19 -9.21 -0.56 -17.68
N ASN A 20 -8.36 -1.56 -17.38
CA ASN A 20 -8.60 -2.97 -17.68
C ASN A 20 -8.28 -3.86 -16.46
N LYS A 21 -8.82 -5.09 -16.47
CA LYS A 21 -8.40 -6.14 -15.53
C LYS A 21 -6.96 -6.54 -15.87
N ARG A 22 -6.02 -6.32 -14.92
CA ARG A 22 -4.59 -6.63 -15.07
C ARG A 22 -3.86 -6.97 -13.77
N CYS A 23 -4.60 -7.04 -12.67
CA CYS A 23 -4.02 -7.39 -11.38
C CYS A 23 -4.12 -8.89 -11.15
N HIS A 24 -2.99 -9.58 -11.27
CA HIS A 24 -2.90 -11.01 -11.07
C HIS A 24 -2.90 -11.36 -9.58
N ARG A 25 -3.65 -12.41 -9.23
CA ARG A 25 -3.79 -12.95 -7.87
C ARG A 25 -3.80 -14.46 -7.91
N PRO A 26 -3.53 -15.12 -6.78
CA PRO A 26 -3.79 -16.55 -6.64
C PRO A 26 -5.25 -16.88 -6.92
N THR A 27 -5.52 -18.08 -7.41
CA THR A 27 -6.89 -18.62 -7.60
C THR A 27 -7.72 -18.45 -6.33
N GLY A 28 -8.92 -17.90 -6.48
CA GLY A 28 -9.80 -17.53 -5.36
C GLY A 28 -9.57 -16.11 -4.81
N GLY A 29 -8.74 -15.28 -5.47
CA GLY A 29 -8.59 -13.85 -5.18
C GLY A 29 -7.82 -13.52 -3.90
N ALA A 30 -7.02 -14.46 -3.38
CA ALA A 30 -6.21 -14.25 -2.19
C ALA A 30 -5.14 -13.14 -2.38
N ALA A 31 -4.53 -12.68 -1.29
CA ALA A 31 -3.42 -11.71 -1.32
C ALA A 31 -2.22 -12.28 -2.10
N VAL A 32 -1.61 -11.46 -2.95
CA VAL A 32 -0.54 -11.89 -3.86
C VAL A 32 0.82 -12.06 -3.14
N GLY A 33 1.10 -11.27 -2.11
CA GLY A 33 2.38 -11.26 -1.42
C GLY A 33 2.82 -12.62 -0.89
N PRO A 34 1.98 -13.33 -0.12
CA PRO A 34 2.33 -14.68 0.37
C PRO A 34 2.65 -15.67 -0.75
N GLU A 35 1.95 -15.61 -1.88
CA GLU A 35 2.21 -16.49 -3.02
C GLU A 35 3.55 -16.16 -3.70
N VAL A 36 3.87 -14.88 -3.87
CA VAL A 36 5.18 -14.44 -4.40
C VAL A 36 6.30 -14.93 -3.49
N VAL A 37 6.21 -14.68 -2.18
CA VAL A 37 7.24 -15.08 -1.22
C VAL A 37 7.43 -16.59 -1.21
N LYS A 38 6.34 -17.37 -1.13
CA LYS A 38 6.39 -18.85 -1.18
C LYS A 38 7.07 -19.35 -2.45
N THR A 39 6.68 -18.79 -3.61
CA THR A 39 7.24 -19.21 -4.90
C THR A 39 8.74 -18.94 -4.99
N LEU A 40 9.16 -17.75 -4.53
CA LEU A 40 10.58 -17.37 -4.52
C LEU A 40 11.38 -18.15 -3.49
N TYR A 41 10.84 -18.36 -2.29
CA TYR A 41 11.48 -19.17 -1.25
C TYR A 41 11.74 -20.59 -1.74
N ASN A 42 10.76 -21.26 -2.32
CA ASN A 42 10.91 -22.58 -2.90
C ASN A 42 12.00 -22.61 -4.01
N ALA A 43 12.08 -21.53 -4.80
CA ALA A 43 13.08 -21.43 -5.85
C ALA A 43 14.51 -21.23 -5.30
N VAL A 44 14.65 -20.53 -4.18
CA VAL A 44 15.92 -20.34 -3.45
C VAL A 44 16.39 -21.68 -2.88
N GLU A 45 15.50 -22.39 -2.18
CA GLU A 45 15.76 -23.71 -1.60
C GLU A 45 16.20 -24.73 -2.67
N ALA A 46 15.44 -24.81 -3.78
CA ALA A 46 15.75 -25.73 -4.88
C ALA A 46 17.11 -25.47 -5.52
N ARG A 47 17.61 -24.22 -5.44
CA ARG A 47 18.93 -23.83 -5.97
C ARG A 47 20.04 -23.84 -4.92
N LYS A 48 19.71 -24.21 -3.67
CA LYS A 48 20.65 -24.18 -2.54
C LYS A 48 21.37 -22.85 -2.39
N ILE A 49 20.64 -21.75 -2.58
CA ILE A 49 21.17 -20.41 -2.34
C ILE A 49 21.28 -20.21 -0.83
N ASP A 50 22.41 -19.70 -0.37
CA ASP A 50 22.64 -19.39 1.05
C ASP A 50 21.71 -18.25 1.48
N LEU A 51 20.61 -18.57 2.17
CA LEU A 51 19.63 -17.64 2.72
C LEU A 51 19.87 -17.51 4.21
N ARG A 52 20.15 -16.29 4.67
CA ARG A 52 20.39 -15.96 6.07
C ARG A 52 19.32 -15.01 6.58
N THR A 53 18.52 -15.47 7.51
CA THR A 53 17.62 -14.62 8.31
C THR A 53 18.39 -14.03 9.49
N ASP A 54 17.79 -13.05 10.18
CA ASP A 54 18.37 -12.41 11.39
C ASP A 54 19.80 -11.90 11.17
N SER A 55 20.06 -11.47 9.95
CA SER A 55 21.37 -11.08 9.42
C SER A 55 21.31 -9.68 8.84
N GLN A 56 21.44 -8.65 9.69
CA GLN A 56 21.32 -7.25 9.31
C GLN A 56 22.59 -6.77 8.61
N VAL A 57 22.48 -6.29 7.38
CA VAL A 57 23.60 -5.57 6.72
C VAL A 57 23.75 -4.20 7.37
N VAL A 58 24.91 -3.96 7.98
CA VAL A 58 25.20 -2.72 8.73
C VAL A 58 26.17 -1.80 7.99
N ASP A 59 26.91 -2.32 7.00
CA ASP A 59 27.85 -1.52 6.20
C ASP A 59 28.15 -2.17 4.85
N LEU A 60 28.67 -1.38 3.91
CA LEU A 60 29.21 -1.82 2.63
C LEU A 60 30.73 -1.88 2.68
N ILE A 61 31.32 -2.95 2.14
CA ILE A 61 32.77 -3.07 1.99
C ILE A 61 33.15 -2.42 0.65
N VAL A 62 33.97 -1.39 0.70
CA VAL A 62 34.48 -0.71 -0.49
C VAL A 62 35.97 -0.98 -0.67
N LYS A 63 36.36 -1.46 -1.84
CA LYS A 63 37.77 -1.72 -2.22
C LYS A 63 38.04 -1.05 -3.58
N ASN A 64 39.06 -0.20 -3.64
CA ASN A 64 39.47 0.51 -4.86
C ASN A 64 38.30 1.25 -5.57
N GLY A 65 37.42 1.88 -4.79
CA GLY A 65 36.23 2.58 -5.30
C GLY A 65 35.06 1.72 -5.76
N ALA A 66 35.13 0.40 -5.62
CA ALA A 66 34.06 -0.53 -5.94
C ALA A 66 33.45 -1.15 -4.66
N VAL A 67 32.15 -1.42 -4.66
CA VAL A 67 31.50 -2.22 -3.62
C VAL A 67 31.90 -3.68 -3.83
N ALA A 68 32.52 -4.27 -2.80
CA ALA A 68 33.15 -5.59 -2.83
C ALA A 68 32.60 -6.54 -1.75
N GLY A 69 31.48 -6.17 -1.13
CA GLY A 69 30.87 -7.01 -0.08
C GLY A 69 30.08 -6.18 0.92
N VAL A 70 29.67 -6.84 2.01
CA VAL A 70 28.88 -6.26 3.09
C VAL A 70 29.42 -6.67 4.46
N LYS A 71 29.19 -5.83 5.48
CA LYS A 71 29.31 -6.21 6.89
C LYS A 71 27.94 -6.55 7.42
N VAL A 72 27.86 -7.68 8.06
CA VAL A 72 26.60 -8.25 8.57
C VAL A 72 26.68 -8.39 10.08
N LYS A 73 25.62 -7.97 10.77
CA LYS A 73 25.43 -8.22 12.19
C LYS A 73 24.41 -9.36 12.34
N ASP A 74 24.80 -10.44 13.00
CA ASP A 74 23.93 -11.57 13.32
C ASP A 74 23.02 -11.31 14.53
N GLU A 75 22.22 -12.30 14.91
CA GLU A 75 21.28 -12.25 16.04
C GLU A 75 22.00 -12.04 17.40
N ASP A 76 23.23 -12.55 17.54
CA ASP A 76 24.06 -12.40 18.73
C ASP A 76 24.78 -11.02 18.79
N GLY A 77 24.59 -10.18 17.77
CA GLY A 77 25.24 -8.88 17.66
C GLY A 77 26.67 -8.92 17.13
N LYS A 78 27.18 -10.07 16.73
CA LYS A 78 28.51 -10.24 16.17
C LYS A 78 28.54 -9.73 14.73
N VAL A 79 29.53 -8.91 14.41
CA VAL A 79 29.74 -8.40 13.05
C VAL A 79 30.75 -9.25 12.31
N TYR A 80 30.41 -9.65 11.09
CA TYR A 80 31.28 -10.40 10.19
C TYR A 80 31.21 -9.83 8.76
N GLU A 81 32.15 -10.19 7.90
CA GLU A 81 32.24 -9.71 6.52
C GLU A 81 31.87 -10.81 5.53
N ILE A 82 31.11 -10.43 4.51
CA ILE A 82 30.85 -11.23 3.32
C ILE A 82 31.45 -10.49 2.13
N ASN A 83 32.50 -11.05 1.54
CA ASN A 83 33.12 -10.51 0.33
C ASN A 83 32.38 -11.07 -0.90
N SER A 84 32.12 -10.22 -1.88
CA SER A 84 31.41 -10.58 -3.11
C SER A 84 31.91 -9.76 -4.30
N LYS A 85 31.63 -10.24 -5.52
CA LYS A 85 31.92 -9.52 -6.76
C LYS A 85 30.92 -8.38 -7.01
N ALA A 86 29.71 -8.50 -6.45
CA ALA A 86 28.66 -7.52 -6.58
C ALA A 86 27.69 -7.62 -5.38
N VAL A 87 27.06 -6.50 -5.05
CA VAL A 87 26.00 -6.40 -4.05
C VAL A 87 24.75 -5.83 -4.72
N VAL A 88 23.62 -6.50 -4.54
CA VAL A 88 22.31 -6.01 -4.96
C VAL A 88 21.54 -5.55 -3.73
N ASN A 89 21.26 -4.25 -3.65
CA ASN A 89 20.42 -3.67 -2.62
C ASN A 89 18.94 -3.83 -3.02
N ALA A 90 18.21 -4.66 -2.30
CA ALA A 90 16.78 -4.88 -2.48
C ALA A 90 16.05 -4.77 -1.12
N ALA A 91 16.54 -3.88 -0.23
CA ALA A 91 16.10 -3.76 1.15
C ALA A 91 14.74 -3.05 1.34
N GLY A 92 14.04 -2.74 0.26
CA GLY A 92 12.74 -2.08 0.32
C GLY A 92 12.82 -0.58 0.59
N GLY A 93 11.65 0.03 0.83
CA GLY A 93 11.52 1.46 1.08
C GLY A 93 11.67 1.85 2.56
N PHE A 94 11.22 3.07 2.88
CA PHE A 94 11.35 3.64 4.23
C PHE A 94 10.02 4.03 4.87
N ALA A 95 8.90 3.57 4.32
CA ALA A 95 7.56 3.97 4.78
C ALA A 95 7.19 3.47 6.19
N GLY A 96 7.94 2.53 6.77
CA GLY A 96 7.85 2.12 8.19
C GLY A 96 8.65 3.00 9.13
N ASN A 97 9.50 3.89 8.61
CA ASN A 97 10.35 4.79 9.40
C ASN A 97 9.71 6.19 9.51
N ASN A 98 8.83 6.37 10.50
CA ASN A 98 8.11 7.63 10.73
C ASN A 98 9.04 8.85 10.90
N ALA A 99 10.22 8.66 11.49
CA ALA A 99 11.19 9.74 11.66
C ALA A 99 11.74 10.20 10.30
N MET A 100 12.10 9.25 9.43
CA MET A 100 12.59 9.54 8.08
C MET A 100 11.49 10.16 7.22
N VAL A 101 10.28 9.60 7.22
CA VAL A 101 9.10 10.13 6.51
C VAL A 101 8.81 11.56 6.97
N SER A 102 8.77 11.83 8.28
CA SER A 102 8.48 13.15 8.82
C SER A 102 9.56 14.19 8.53
N LYS A 103 10.83 13.75 8.45
CA LYS A 103 11.96 14.62 8.07
C LYS A 103 11.84 15.06 6.61
N ILE A 104 11.42 14.16 5.72
CA ILE A 104 11.29 14.43 4.28
C ILE A 104 9.99 15.19 4.00
N ILE A 105 8.87 14.77 4.58
CA ILE A 105 7.56 15.40 4.40
C ILE A 105 6.94 15.69 5.78
N PRO A 106 7.15 16.88 6.37
CA PRO A 106 6.66 17.22 7.71
C PRO A 106 5.15 17.05 7.90
N ARG A 107 4.35 17.24 6.85
CA ARG A 107 2.88 17.05 6.90
C ARG A 107 2.43 15.60 7.17
N LEU A 108 3.32 14.61 6.97
CA LEU A 108 3.04 13.21 7.21
C LEU A 108 3.44 12.75 8.63
N LYS A 109 3.88 13.70 9.47
CA LYS A 109 4.22 13.41 10.87
C LYS A 109 3.01 12.83 11.60
N GLY A 110 3.19 11.67 12.22
CA GLY A 110 2.15 10.98 12.99
C GLY A 110 1.17 10.15 12.16
N PHE A 111 1.31 10.11 10.84
CA PHE A 111 0.48 9.20 10.03
C PHE A 111 0.81 7.75 10.36
N ALA A 112 -0.23 6.91 10.38
CA ALA A 112 -0.05 5.47 10.38
C ALA A 112 0.64 5.01 9.07
N THR A 113 1.10 3.77 9.04
CA THR A 113 1.68 3.16 7.85
C THR A 113 1.04 1.80 7.58
N THR A 114 0.92 1.45 6.31
CA THR A 114 0.52 0.10 5.89
C THR A 114 1.71 -0.85 5.77
N ASN A 115 2.91 -0.35 6.02
CA ASN A 115 4.14 -1.10 5.80
C ASN A 115 4.51 -1.96 7.00
N HIS A 116 5.23 -3.03 6.70
CA HIS A 116 5.90 -3.83 7.72
C HIS A 116 6.90 -2.96 8.51
N PRO A 117 7.08 -3.17 9.82
CA PRO A 117 8.07 -2.43 10.62
C PRO A 117 9.50 -2.48 10.09
N GLY A 118 9.85 -3.49 9.30
CA GLY A 118 11.14 -3.62 8.63
C GLY A 118 11.36 -2.70 7.43
N ALA A 119 10.37 -1.91 6.99
CA ALA A 119 10.55 -0.89 5.95
C ALA A 119 11.22 0.36 6.55
N THR A 120 12.46 0.20 7.00
CA THR A 120 13.21 1.16 7.83
C THR A 120 14.05 2.14 7.03
N GLY A 121 14.26 1.88 5.72
CA GLY A 121 15.15 2.67 4.88
C GLY A 121 16.66 2.32 5.04
N ASP A 122 16.98 1.20 5.63
CA ASP A 122 18.38 0.77 5.85
C ASP A 122 19.17 0.75 4.53
N GLY A 123 18.55 0.30 3.43
CA GLY A 123 19.17 0.30 2.11
C GLY A 123 19.55 1.69 1.61
N LEU A 124 18.77 2.72 1.96
CA LEU A 124 19.09 4.11 1.64
C LEU A 124 20.26 4.63 2.47
N LEU A 125 20.25 4.37 3.78
CA LEU A 125 21.32 4.76 4.69
C LEU A 125 22.65 4.11 4.31
N LEU A 126 22.64 2.85 3.87
CA LEU A 126 23.83 2.17 3.34
C LEU A 126 24.33 2.81 2.05
N SER A 127 23.40 3.17 1.15
CA SER A 127 23.72 3.80 -0.13
C SER A 127 24.28 5.21 0.03
N GLU A 128 23.84 5.96 1.05
CA GLU A 128 24.37 7.28 1.39
C GLU A 128 25.88 7.22 1.72
N LYS A 129 26.32 6.17 2.42
CA LYS A 129 27.74 5.98 2.80
C LYS A 129 28.69 5.87 1.59
N VAL A 130 28.18 5.38 0.47
CA VAL A 130 28.94 5.27 -0.79
C VAL A 130 28.63 6.42 -1.76
N LYS A 131 28.00 7.50 -1.26
CA LYS A 131 27.65 8.70 -2.02
C LYS A 131 26.73 8.39 -3.21
N ALA A 132 25.80 7.45 -3.07
CA ALA A 132 24.77 7.23 -4.07
C ALA A 132 23.90 8.48 -4.25
N ALA A 133 23.45 8.74 -5.46
CA ALA A 133 22.44 9.76 -5.73
C ALA A 133 21.05 9.23 -5.40
N PHE A 134 20.16 10.10 -4.97
CA PHE A 134 18.76 9.80 -4.71
C PHE A 134 17.87 10.64 -5.63
N VAL A 135 16.70 10.11 -5.96
CA VAL A 135 15.67 10.80 -6.75
C VAL A 135 14.30 10.61 -6.12
N ASP A 136 13.41 11.59 -6.32
CA ASP A 136 11.99 11.57 -5.94
C ASP A 136 11.73 11.26 -4.46
N MET A 137 12.65 11.60 -3.56
CA MET A 137 12.55 11.29 -2.13
C MET A 137 11.33 11.90 -1.45
N ASP A 138 10.79 12.98 -1.97
CA ASP A 138 9.57 13.64 -1.52
C ASP A 138 8.29 13.04 -2.10
N GLN A 139 8.40 12.07 -2.99
CA GLN A 139 7.26 11.36 -3.56
C GLN A 139 6.88 10.17 -2.67
N ILE A 140 6.09 10.45 -1.63
CA ILE A 140 5.57 9.43 -0.71
C ILE A 140 4.07 9.29 -0.92
N GLN A 141 3.62 8.12 -1.36
CA GLN A 141 2.22 7.83 -1.58
C GLN A 141 1.49 7.53 -0.27
N THR A 142 0.32 8.13 -0.09
CA THR A 142 -0.62 7.73 0.96
C THR A 142 -1.71 6.82 0.39
N HIS A 143 -2.12 5.80 1.16
CA HIS A 143 -3.31 5.00 0.87
C HIS A 143 -4.51 5.61 1.61
N PRO A 144 -5.62 5.93 0.92
CA PRO A 144 -6.72 6.71 1.51
C PRO A 144 -7.54 5.96 2.55
N THR A 145 -7.53 4.63 2.53
CA THR A 145 -8.47 3.81 3.29
C THR A 145 -7.75 2.83 4.21
N VAL A 146 -7.24 3.35 5.32
CA VAL A 146 -6.54 2.58 6.36
C VAL A 146 -7.22 2.78 7.71
N VAL A 147 -7.34 1.73 8.49
CA VAL A 147 -7.82 1.80 9.88
C VAL A 147 -6.66 2.31 10.74
N GLU A 148 -6.79 3.52 11.26
CA GLU A 148 -5.70 4.24 11.95
C GLU A 148 -5.11 3.46 13.13
N THR A 149 -5.97 2.87 13.95
CA THR A 149 -5.57 2.17 15.18
C THR A 149 -4.79 0.88 14.95
N THR A 150 -4.95 0.26 13.77
CA THR A 150 -4.37 -1.05 13.48
C THR A 150 -3.40 -1.05 12.29
N GLY A 151 -3.36 0.04 11.49
CA GLY A 151 -2.62 0.08 10.23
C GLY A 151 -3.20 -0.83 9.13
N VAL A 152 -4.35 -1.49 9.38
CA VAL A 152 -4.96 -2.40 8.41
C VAL A 152 -5.48 -1.61 7.22
N MET A 153 -4.95 -1.94 6.05
CA MET A 153 -5.38 -1.37 4.78
C MET A 153 -6.68 -2.04 4.31
N VAL A 154 -7.73 -1.24 4.10
CA VAL A 154 -8.92 -1.69 3.41
C VAL A 154 -8.68 -1.60 1.91
N THR A 155 -8.63 -2.74 1.24
CA THR A 155 -8.28 -2.83 -0.19
C THR A 155 -9.16 -1.94 -1.08
N GLU A 156 -8.57 -1.34 -2.10
CA GLU A 156 -9.29 -0.55 -3.12
C GLU A 156 -10.42 -1.32 -3.81
N ALA A 157 -10.33 -2.64 -3.84
CA ALA A 157 -11.37 -3.48 -4.42
C ALA A 157 -12.73 -3.29 -3.73
N VAL A 158 -12.79 -2.87 -2.47
CA VAL A 158 -14.05 -2.57 -1.78
C VAL A 158 -14.74 -1.38 -2.42
N ARG A 159 -13.99 -0.29 -2.70
CA ARG A 159 -14.49 0.87 -3.45
C ARG A 159 -14.82 0.52 -4.89
N GLY A 160 -13.95 -0.26 -5.54
CA GLY A 160 -14.16 -0.77 -6.91
C GLY A 160 -15.43 -1.60 -7.06
N ASN A 161 -15.82 -2.36 -6.03
CA ASN A 161 -17.04 -3.17 -5.99
C ASN A 161 -18.30 -2.40 -5.56
N GLY A 162 -18.21 -1.10 -5.31
CA GLY A 162 -19.37 -0.25 -5.10
C GLY A 162 -19.42 0.50 -3.78
N ALA A 163 -18.51 0.26 -2.81
CA ALA A 163 -18.48 1.04 -1.58
C ALA A 163 -18.28 2.54 -1.85
N VAL A 164 -18.82 3.37 -0.96
CA VAL A 164 -18.72 4.83 -1.01
C VAL A 164 -18.04 5.38 0.24
N LEU A 165 -17.56 6.63 0.19
CA LEU A 165 -16.98 7.31 1.33
C LEU A 165 -17.99 8.32 1.90
N ILE A 166 -18.32 8.16 3.18
CA ILE A 166 -19.26 8.99 3.94
C ILE A 166 -18.50 9.77 5.01
N ASN A 167 -18.71 11.06 5.07
CA ASN A 167 -18.13 11.93 6.09
C ASN A 167 -18.96 11.93 7.39
N LYS A 168 -18.50 12.68 8.40
CA LYS A 168 -19.16 12.80 9.71
C LYS A 168 -20.56 13.37 9.63
N GLU A 169 -20.86 14.12 8.59
CA GLU A 169 -22.17 14.73 8.31
C GLU A 169 -23.15 13.74 7.62
N GLY A 170 -22.74 12.49 7.35
CA GLY A 170 -23.54 11.49 6.67
C GLY A 170 -23.65 11.69 5.16
N LYS A 171 -22.69 12.38 4.55
CA LYS A 171 -22.70 12.75 3.12
C LYS A 171 -21.50 12.19 2.37
N ARG A 172 -21.69 11.83 1.08
CA ARG A 172 -20.60 11.65 0.13
C ARG A 172 -19.94 12.99 -0.17
N PHE A 173 -18.66 13.02 -0.50
CA PHE A 173 -17.92 14.27 -0.67
C PHE A 173 -16.89 14.25 -1.80
N PHE A 174 -16.62 13.09 -2.40
CA PHE A 174 -15.60 12.92 -3.44
C PHE A 174 -15.84 11.68 -4.29
N ASP A 175 -15.27 11.61 -5.50
CA ASP A 175 -15.22 10.40 -6.30
C ASP A 175 -14.27 9.36 -5.66
N GLU A 176 -14.84 8.30 -5.16
CA GLU A 176 -14.11 7.25 -4.45
C GLU A 176 -13.19 6.41 -5.35
N LEU A 177 -13.35 6.49 -6.65
CA LEU A 177 -12.53 5.76 -7.64
C LEU A 177 -11.40 6.61 -8.22
N ASN A 178 -11.26 7.85 -7.78
CA ASN A 178 -10.16 8.72 -8.18
C ASN A 178 -8.80 8.18 -7.65
N THR A 179 -7.69 8.84 -8.01
CA THR A 179 -6.34 8.45 -7.59
C THR A 179 -6.17 8.49 -6.07
N ARG A 180 -5.23 7.71 -5.55
CA ARG A 180 -5.00 7.57 -4.09
C ARG A 180 -4.70 8.90 -3.41
N ASP A 181 -3.86 9.72 -4.03
CA ASP A 181 -3.50 11.05 -3.56
C ASP A 181 -4.71 11.99 -3.50
N ALA A 182 -5.52 12.01 -4.55
CA ALA A 182 -6.73 12.84 -4.62
C ALA A 182 -7.76 12.44 -3.57
N VAL A 183 -8.04 11.14 -3.41
CA VAL A 183 -8.96 10.63 -2.39
C VAL A 183 -8.40 10.88 -0.99
N SER A 184 -7.10 10.67 -0.76
CA SER A 184 -6.45 10.99 0.53
C SER A 184 -6.59 12.47 0.88
N ALA A 185 -6.31 13.36 -0.06
CA ALA A 185 -6.45 14.80 0.15
C ALA A 185 -7.92 15.19 0.45
N ALA A 186 -8.88 14.55 -0.20
CA ALA A 186 -10.31 14.80 0.04
C ALA A 186 -10.74 14.35 1.45
N ILE A 187 -10.26 13.18 1.93
CA ILE A 187 -10.53 12.71 3.29
C ILE A 187 -9.92 13.64 4.33
N LEU A 188 -8.65 14.05 4.15
CA LEU A 188 -7.95 14.94 5.09
C LEU A 188 -8.60 16.33 5.18
N LYS A 189 -9.35 16.76 4.16
CA LYS A 189 -10.13 18.00 4.18
C LYS A 189 -11.44 17.88 4.96
N GLN A 190 -11.90 16.66 5.31
CA GLN A 190 -13.08 16.51 6.14
C GLN A 190 -12.80 16.96 7.57
N THR A 191 -13.85 17.39 8.29
CA THR A 191 -13.75 17.96 9.64
C THR A 191 -12.94 17.12 10.62
N THR A 192 -12.99 15.79 10.48
CA THR A 192 -12.26 14.84 11.36
C THR A 192 -10.98 14.29 10.75
N GLY A 193 -10.68 14.58 9.47
CA GLY A 193 -9.61 13.90 8.73
C GLY A 193 -9.88 12.42 8.44
N HIS A 194 -11.13 11.96 8.67
CA HIS A 194 -11.57 10.58 8.49
C HIS A 194 -12.80 10.50 7.59
N ALA A 195 -13.07 9.31 7.09
CA ALA A 195 -14.30 8.96 6.39
C ALA A 195 -14.75 7.55 6.79
N TYR A 196 -16.00 7.25 6.59
CA TYR A 196 -16.53 5.89 6.68
C TYR A 196 -16.56 5.27 5.28
N MET A 197 -15.86 4.16 5.06
CA MET A 197 -16.10 3.33 3.90
C MET A 197 -17.39 2.56 4.12
N PHE A 198 -18.44 2.99 3.47
CA PHE A 198 -19.80 2.49 3.61
C PHE A 198 -20.16 1.53 2.47
N PHE A 199 -20.77 0.41 2.80
CA PHE A 199 -21.23 -0.60 1.83
C PHE A 199 -22.40 -1.44 2.38
N ASP A 200 -23.05 -2.14 1.48
CA ASP A 200 -24.18 -3.03 1.77
C ASP A 200 -23.82 -4.51 1.64
N ASP A 201 -24.81 -5.40 1.82
CA ASP A 201 -24.61 -6.84 1.78
C ASP A 201 -24.24 -7.36 0.37
N ASP A 202 -24.66 -6.69 -0.69
CA ASP A 202 -24.27 -7.05 -2.07
C ASP A 202 -22.79 -6.77 -2.32
N VAL A 203 -22.27 -5.66 -1.82
CA VAL A 203 -20.82 -5.37 -1.87
C VAL A 203 -20.06 -6.37 -1.00
N ARG A 204 -20.55 -6.65 0.22
CA ARG A 204 -19.95 -7.65 1.11
C ARG A 204 -19.78 -8.99 0.42
N LYS A 205 -20.84 -9.52 -0.19
CA LYS A 205 -20.83 -10.82 -0.88
C LYS A 205 -19.96 -10.84 -2.12
N SER A 206 -19.71 -9.70 -2.72
CA SER A 206 -18.93 -9.59 -3.96
C SER A 206 -17.41 -9.73 -3.76
N LEU A 207 -16.91 -9.60 -2.51
CA LEU A 207 -15.48 -9.57 -2.24
C LEU A 207 -15.13 -10.33 -0.95
N LYS A 208 -14.54 -11.51 -1.09
CA LYS A 208 -14.14 -12.39 0.04
C LYS A 208 -13.26 -11.69 1.10
N ALA A 209 -12.47 -10.69 0.70
CA ALA A 209 -11.61 -9.95 1.64
C ALA A 209 -12.41 -9.25 2.75
N ILE A 210 -13.67 -8.85 2.49
CA ILE A 210 -14.53 -8.18 3.47
C ILE A 210 -14.85 -9.10 4.66
N GLU A 211 -14.99 -10.40 4.42
CA GLU A 211 -15.20 -11.37 5.50
C GLU A 211 -14.00 -11.41 6.48
N GLY A 212 -12.80 -11.15 5.98
CA GLY A 212 -11.60 -10.99 6.83
C GLY A 212 -11.72 -9.77 7.75
N TYR A 213 -12.19 -8.65 7.23
CA TYR A 213 -12.39 -7.42 8.01
C TYR A 213 -13.50 -7.58 9.06
N ILE A 214 -14.60 -8.24 8.73
CA ILE A 214 -15.72 -8.49 9.66
C ILE A 214 -15.27 -9.34 10.86
N LYS A 215 -14.35 -10.27 10.65
CA LYS A 215 -13.78 -11.11 11.73
C LYS A 215 -12.82 -10.38 12.65
N MET A 216 -12.35 -9.18 12.28
CA MET A 216 -11.47 -8.37 13.13
C MET A 216 -12.31 -7.59 14.14
N PRO A 217 -12.12 -7.79 15.45
CA PRO A 217 -12.92 -7.13 16.48
C PRO A 217 -12.88 -5.60 16.33
N GLY A 218 -14.07 -4.98 16.33
CA GLY A 218 -14.22 -3.51 16.30
C GLY A 218 -13.89 -2.83 14.97
N MET A 219 -13.47 -3.58 13.94
CA MET A 219 -13.09 -2.98 12.66
C MET A 219 -14.29 -2.57 11.81
N VAL A 220 -15.36 -3.38 11.81
CA VAL A 220 -16.54 -3.16 10.97
C VAL A 220 -17.74 -2.80 11.83
N ILE A 221 -18.29 -1.62 11.57
CA ILE A 221 -19.57 -1.15 12.11
C ILE A 221 -20.68 -1.77 11.28
N GLN A 222 -21.72 -2.31 11.92
CA GLN A 222 -22.86 -2.94 11.25
C GLN A 222 -24.16 -2.33 11.71
N GLY A 223 -25.18 -2.39 10.85
CA GLY A 223 -26.55 -2.05 11.18
C GLY A 223 -27.54 -2.83 10.28
N LYS A 224 -28.64 -3.31 10.87
CA LYS A 224 -29.70 -4.02 10.14
C LYS A 224 -30.41 -3.15 9.11
N ASP A 225 -30.37 -1.83 9.33
CA ASP A 225 -30.95 -0.80 8.45
C ASP A 225 -30.11 0.48 8.50
N LEU A 226 -30.49 1.50 7.71
CA LEU A 226 -29.77 2.77 7.63
C LEU A 226 -29.83 3.58 8.94
N ASP A 227 -30.87 3.45 9.75
CA ASP A 227 -30.97 4.14 11.03
C ASP A 227 -29.98 3.57 12.04
N GLU A 228 -29.92 2.26 12.14
CA GLU A 228 -29.02 1.59 13.09
C GLU A 228 -27.55 1.78 12.70
N VAL A 229 -27.18 1.62 11.42
CA VAL A 229 -25.79 1.84 11.00
C VAL A 229 -25.38 3.30 11.18
N ALA A 230 -26.25 4.27 10.87
CA ALA A 230 -25.98 5.68 11.10
C ALA A 230 -25.76 6.00 12.59
N LYS A 231 -26.60 5.43 13.48
CA LYS A 231 -26.44 5.53 14.94
C LYS A 231 -25.07 4.98 15.36
N ASN A 232 -24.72 3.79 14.89
CA ASN A 232 -23.46 3.11 15.24
C ASN A 232 -22.22 3.85 14.68
N MET A 233 -22.34 4.50 13.50
CA MET A 233 -21.32 5.40 12.94
C MET A 233 -21.27 6.75 13.67
N GLY A 234 -22.32 7.11 14.41
CA GLY A 234 -22.45 8.43 15.02
C GLY A 234 -22.59 9.55 14.00
N VAL A 235 -23.33 9.31 12.89
CA VAL A 235 -23.65 10.29 11.86
C VAL A 235 -25.15 10.58 11.83
N PRO A 236 -25.61 11.75 11.29
CA PRO A 236 -27.04 12.06 11.18
C PRO A 236 -27.76 11.07 10.24
N ALA A 237 -28.69 10.28 10.79
CA ALA A 237 -29.41 9.24 10.04
C ALA A 237 -30.21 9.84 8.85
N ALA A 238 -30.82 11.00 9.03
CA ALA A 238 -31.57 11.67 7.95
C ALA A 238 -30.65 12.00 6.75
N ASN A 239 -29.44 12.46 7.00
CA ASN A 239 -28.46 12.78 5.96
C ASN A 239 -27.99 11.51 5.25
N LEU A 240 -27.64 10.46 6.01
CA LEU A 240 -27.20 9.20 5.42
C LEU A 240 -28.29 8.58 4.53
N LYS A 241 -29.54 8.57 4.98
CA LYS A 241 -30.68 8.10 4.17
C LYS A 241 -30.85 8.91 2.88
N ALA A 242 -30.80 10.24 2.98
CA ALA A 242 -30.90 11.11 1.81
C ALA A 242 -29.75 10.85 0.83
N THR A 243 -28.53 10.70 1.35
CA THR A 243 -27.32 10.40 0.55
C THR A 243 -27.46 9.05 -0.17
N MET A 244 -27.91 8.00 0.50
CA MET A 244 -28.08 6.68 -0.11
C MET A 244 -29.24 6.66 -1.12
N ALA A 245 -30.35 7.33 -0.83
CA ALA A 245 -31.47 7.47 -1.76
C ALA A 245 -31.05 8.22 -3.04
N GLN A 246 -30.24 9.30 -2.92
CA GLN A 246 -29.71 10.01 -4.07
C GLN A 246 -28.73 9.13 -4.85
N TYR A 247 -27.80 8.43 -4.17
CA TYR A 247 -26.85 7.54 -4.82
C TYR A 247 -27.55 6.43 -5.63
N ALA A 248 -28.61 5.83 -5.09
CA ALA A 248 -29.40 4.81 -5.80
C ALA A 248 -30.06 5.37 -7.08
N LYS A 249 -30.59 6.61 -7.02
CA LYS A 249 -31.16 7.31 -8.20
C LYS A 249 -30.07 7.60 -9.24
N ASP A 250 -28.93 8.08 -8.81
CA ASP A 250 -27.79 8.39 -9.68
C ASP A 250 -27.26 7.10 -10.36
N GLN A 251 -27.17 6.00 -9.62
CA GLN A 251 -26.78 4.70 -10.14
C GLN A 251 -27.75 4.22 -11.22
N ALA A 252 -29.06 4.33 -10.97
CA ALA A 252 -30.09 3.95 -11.95
C ALA A 252 -30.07 4.84 -13.20
N ALA A 253 -29.71 6.14 -13.03
CA ALA A 253 -29.57 7.09 -14.13
C ALA A 253 -28.22 6.99 -14.86
N GLY A 254 -27.25 6.22 -14.33
CA GLY A 254 -25.90 6.11 -14.89
C GLY A 254 -25.07 7.41 -14.76
N LYS A 255 -25.46 8.34 -13.86
CA LYS A 255 -24.81 9.65 -13.70
C LYS A 255 -24.78 10.07 -12.23
N ASP A 256 -23.58 10.16 -11.66
CA ASP A 256 -23.38 10.67 -10.31
C ASP A 256 -23.55 12.18 -10.25
N SER A 257 -24.58 12.64 -9.55
CA SER A 257 -24.91 14.07 -9.40
C SER A 257 -24.08 14.77 -8.31
N CYS A 258 -23.43 14.00 -7.42
CA CYS A 258 -22.67 14.51 -6.28
C CYS A 258 -21.21 14.77 -6.60
N CYS A 259 -20.52 13.77 -7.07
CA CYS A 259 -19.09 13.67 -6.87
C CYS A 259 -18.32 13.24 -8.13
N GLY A 260 -19.03 12.99 -9.25
CA GLY A 260 -18.44 12.69 -10.56
C GLY A 260 -17.95 11.26 -10.74
N ARG A 261 -18.36 10.33 -9.87
CA ARG A 261 -18.00 8.91 -10.00
C ARG A 261 -18.59 8.32 -11.28
N THR A 262 -17.72 7.78 -12.12
CA THR A 262 -18.12 7.26 -13.45
C THR A 262 -18.63 5.83 -13.43
N LYS A 263 -18.25 5.03 -12.42
CA LYS A 263 -18.69 3.64 -12.25
C LYS A 263 -19.42 3.45 -10.93
N MET A 264 -20.72 3.29 -11.01
CA MET A 264 -21.61 2.97 -9.89
C MET A 264 -22.14 1.55 -10.05
N GLU A 265 -21.38 0.57 -9.57
CA GLU A 265 -21.63 -0.87 -9.81
C GLU A 265 -22.95 -1.34 -9.15
N ARG A 266 -23.32 -0.78 -8.00
CA ARG A 266 -24.45 -1.23 -7.17
C ARG A 266 -25.18 -0.06 -6.55
N PRO A 267 -26.52 -0.13 -6.35
CA PRO A 267 -27.31 0.95 -5.77
C PRO A 267 -27.16 1.12 -4.25
N LEU A 268 -26.48 0.19 -3.55
CA LEU A 268 -26.30 0.19 -2.09
C LEU A 268 -27.63 0.19 -1.31
N THR A 269 -28.57 -0.70 -1.70
CA THR A 269 -29.92 -0.77 -1.12
C THR A 269 -30.19 -2.07 -0.35
N LYS A 270 -29.23 -2.97 -0.24
CA LYS A 270 -29.41 -4.30 0.34
C LYS A 270 -28.88 -4.36 1.78
N ALA A 271 -29.79 -4.31 2.75
CA ALA A 271 -29.45 -4.54 4.15
C ALA A 271 -28.92 -5.98 4.38
N PRO A 272 -28.12 -6.21 5.44
CA PRO A 272 -27.56 -5.22 6.37
C PRO A 272 -26.51 -4.31 5.76
N TYR A 273 -26.24 -3.18 6.46
CA TYR A 273 -25.24 -2.18 6.05
C TYR A 273 -24.01 -2.23 6.92
N TYR A 274 -22.88 -1.82 6.36
CA TYR A 274 -21.58 -1.90 6.98
C TYR A 274 -20.81 -0.60 6.78
N ALA A 275 -19.95 -0.26 7.72
CA ALA A 275 -19.03 0.85 7.60
C ALA A 275 -17.68 0.52 8.26
N ILE A 276 -16.60 1.06 7.71
CA ILE A 276 -15.26 1.00 8.29
C ILE A 276 -14.74 2.43 8.41
N LEU A 277 -14.34 2.86 9.61
CA LEU A 277 -13.70 4.15 9.80
C LEU A 277 -12.27 4.11 9.25
N VAL A 278 -11.96 4.99 8.32
CA VAL A 278 -10.69 5.03 7.60
C VAL A 278 -10.11 6.44 7.54
N THR A 279 -8.79 6.50 7.47
CA THR A 279 -8.01 7.72 7.23
C THR A 279 -6.83 7.39 6.31
N PRO A 280 -6.21 8.38 5.65
CA PRO A 280 -4.99 8.17 4.89
C PRO A 280 -3.81 7.74 5.76
N ALA A 281 -3.00 6.82 5.25
CA ALA A 281 -1.76 6.38 5.88
C ALA A 281 -0.63 6.28 4.86
N VAL A 282 0.62 6.37 5.31
CA VAL A 282 1.80 6.19 4.46
C VAL A 282 1.79 4.78 3.88
N HIS A 283 1.99 4.66 2.56
CA HIS A 283 1.84 3.38 1.87
C HIS A 283 3.07 2.96 1.06
N HIS A 284 3.61 3.82 0.22
CA HIS A 284 4.70 3.50 -0.68
C HIS A 284 5.65 4.69 -0.80
N THR A 285 6.95 4.43 -0.75
CA THR A 285 7.98 5.43 -1.05
C THR A 285 8.39 5.28 -2.51
N MET A 286 8.08 6.29 -3.34
CA MET A 286 8.42 6.31 -4.77
C MET A 286 9.89 6.67 -4.99
N GLY A 287 10.44 7.48 -4.07
CA GLY A 287 11.81 7.90 -4.09
C GLY A 287 12.79 6.87 -3.54
N GLY A 288 14.02 6.99 -3.95
CA GLY A 288 15.08 6.08 -3.53
C GLY A 288 16.39 6.27 -4.28
N VAL A 289 17.21 5.25 -4.28
CA VAL A 289 18.53 5.22 -4.91
C VAL A 289 18.38 5.35 -6.43
N LYS A 290 19.15 6.26 -7.03
CA LYS A 290 19.20 6.45 -8.48
C LYS A 290 19.94 5.29 -9.15
N ILE A 291 19.30 4.68 -10.15
CA ILE A 291 19.88 3.59 -10.96
C ILE A 291 19.83 3.92 -12.45
N ASN A 292 20.63 3.21 -13.24
CA ASN A 292 20.51 3.21 -14.70
C ASN A 292 19.71 2.00 -15.20
N THR A 293 19.58 1.85 -16.51
CA THR A 293 18.83 0.74 -17.16
C THR A 293 19.44 -0.64 -16.96
N LYS A 294 20.64 -0.73 -16.37
CA LYS A 294 21.30 -1.98 -15.97
C LYS A 294 21.17 -2.24 -14.48
N ALA A 295 20.35 -1.46 -13.77
CA ALA A 295 20.19 -1.49 -12.32
C ALA A 295 21.47 -1.14 -11.53
N GLU A 296 22.47 -0.55 -12.17
CA GLU A 296 23.69 -0.08 -11.53
C GLU A 296 23.41 1.21 -10.77
N VAL A 297 23.88 1.33 -9.53
CA VAL A 297 23.71 2.53 -8.70
C VAL A 297 24.57 3.65 -9.19
N ILE A 298 24.00 4.85 -9.29
CA ILE A 298 24.67 6.09 -9.74
C ILE A 298 25.02 6.93 -8.51
N ASN A 299 26.24 7.46 -8.47
CA ASN A 299 26.68 8.35 -7.40
C ASN A 299 26.27 9.82 -7.66
N VAL A 300 26.53 10.71 -6.69
CA VAL A 300 26.20 12.14 -6.77
C VAL A 300 26.93 12.86 -7.92
N ASP A 301 28.02 12.33 -8.44
CA ASP A 301 28.77 12.86 -9.59
C ASP A 301 28.22 12.32 -10.94
N GLY A 302 27.12 11.56 -10.93
CA GLY A 302 26.53 10.97 -12.12
C GLY A 302 27.26 9.73 -12.66
N LYS A 303 28.18 9.15 -11.90
CA LYS A 303 28.98 7.98 -12.30
C LYS A 303 28.42 6.70 -11.66
N VAL A 304 28.59 5.57 -12.35
CA VAL A 304 28.28 4.24 -11.80
C VAL A 304 29.18 3.96 -10.59
N ILE A 305 28.61 3.40 -9.52
CA ILE A 305 29.35 2.81 -8.40
C ILE A 305 29.62 1.35 -8.77
N PRO A 306 30.86 0.97 -9.09
CA PRO A 306 31.16 -0.39 -9.55
C PRO A 306 30.81 -1.43 -8.48
N GLY A 307 30.22 -2.56 -8.91
CA GLY A 307 29.85 -3.66 -8.01
C GLY A 307 28.61 -3.40 -7.17
N TYR A 308 27.90 -2.26 -7.34
CA TYR A 308 26.70 -1.93 -6.58
C TYR A 308 25.48 -1.76 -7.48
N PHE A 309 24.46 -2.55 -7.17
CA PHE A 309 23.19 -2.60 -7.89
C PHE A 309 22.03 -2.38 -6.92
N ALA A 310 20.88 -1.91 -7.41
CA ALA A 310 19.68 -1.81 -6.61
C ALA A 310 18.43 -2.13 -7.43
N ALA A 311 17.41 -2.69 -6.76
CA ALA A 311 16.14 -3.05 -7.38
C ALA A 311 14.99 -3.02 -6.36
N GLY A 312 13.77 -2.79 -6.83
CA GLY A 312 12.57 -2.72 -6.01
C GLY A 312 12.35 -1.35 -5.37
N GLU A 313 11.59 -1.29 -4.28
CA GLU A 313 11.17 -0.03 -3.63
C GLU A 313 12.33 0.81 -3.06
N VAL A 314 13.51 0.25 -2.92
CA VAL A 314 14.71 0.99 -2.53
C VAL A 314 15.19 1.95 -3.62
N THR A 315 14.74 1.76 -4.87
CA THR A 315 15.12 2.60 -6.03
C THR A 315 14.10 3.71 -6.27
N GLY A 316 14.57 4.89 -6.66
CA GLY A 316 13.74 6.01 -7.07
C GLY A 316 13.69 6.20 -8.59
N GLY A 317 12.66 6.93 -9.08
CA GLY A 317 12.47 7.24 -10.49
C GLY A 317 11.96 6.09 -11.35
N VAL A 318 11.52 4.97 -10.74
CA VAL A 318 10.97 3.78 -11.43
C VAL A 318 9.46 3.68 -11.24
N HIS A 319 8.96 4.12 -10.09
CA HIS A 319 7.54 4.13 -9.74
C HIS A 319 6.99 5.54 -9.82
N GLY A 320 5.70 5.68 -10.15
CA GLY A 320 5.07 6.98 -10.20
C GLY A 320 3.56 6.90 -10.28
#